data_1e16c9600ce5d2a31a4ab2a660bd645b
#
_entry.id   1e16c9600ce5d2a31a4ab2a660bd645b
#
_cell.length_a   1.000
_cell.length_b   1.000
_cell.length_c   1.000
_cell.angle_alpha   90.00
_cell.angle_beta   90.00
_cell.angle_gamma   90.00
#
_symmetry.space_group_name_H-M   'P 1'
#
loop_
_entity.id
_entity.type
_entity.pdbx_description
1 polymer ?
#
loop_
_entity_poly.entity_id
_entity_poly.type
_entity_poly.pdbx_seq_one_letter_code
_entity_poly.pdbx_strand_id
1 'polypeptide(L)'
;PHTWFSRNILPRAAALLDVSMISDVLEINEDNIYIRSTYAGNVHAKLKSDDPIQVLTVHSSKFNAVGLNGNAKIIDSKVPEALNLSRWEKEKKIESDRPPLINAKVVISGGRSLGSAEQFNEVLTPLADKLEAAIGATRAAVDAGYAPNEIQVGQTGVVVAPDLYIAIGVSG
;
A
#
# COMPACT_ATOMS: atom_id res chain seq x y z
N PRO A 1 -4.38 7.02 4.99
CA PRO A 1 -3.50 6.42 3.98
C PRO A 1 -4.28 5.99 2.74
N HIS A 2 -3.59 5.86 1.59
CA HIS A 2 -4.16 5.36 0.32
C HIS A 2 -4.23 3.82 0.33
N THR A 3 -5.18 3.26 1.07
CA THR A 3 -5.39 1.82 1.22
C THR A 3 -6.60 1.33 0.43
N TRP A 4 -6.76 0.04 0.28
CA TRP A 4 -7.94 -0.59 -0.29
C TRP A 4 -9.24 -0.08 0.37
N PHE A 5 -9.24 0.00 1.69
CA PHE A 5 -10.38 0.46 2.48
C PHE A 5 -10.72 1.92 2.18
N SER A 6 -9.74 2.82 2.23
CA SER A 6 -9.96 4.25 1.97
C SER A 6 -10.37 4.53 0.52
N ARG A 7 -9.82 3.80 -0.44
CA ARG A 7 -10.18 3.89 -1.86
C ARG A 7 -11.63 3.46 -2.14
N ASN A 8 -12.17 2.58 -1.31
CA ASN A 8 -13.56 2.13 -1.42
C ASN A 8 -14.54 3.12 -0.77
N ILE A 9 -14.22 3.67 0.39
CA ILE A 9 -15.15 4.46 1.21
C ILE A 9 -15.11 5.95 0.88
N LEU A 10 -13.92 6.55 0.78
CA LEU A 10 -13.77 8.00 0.69
C LEU A 10 -14.38 8.65 -0.57
N PRO A 11 -14.37 8.03 -1.77
CA PRO A 11 -15.06 8.62 -2.91
C PRO A 11 -16.56 8.78 -2.68
N ARG A 12 -17.18 7.81 -2.01
CA ARG A 12 -18.59 7.88 -1.64
C ARG A 12 -18.85 8.95 -0.58
N ALA A 13 -17.98 9.06 0.41
CA ALA A 13 -18.08 10.10 1.44
C ALA A 13 -17.95 11.51 0.84
N ALA A 14 -16.98 11.71 -0.07
CA ALA A 14 -16.80 12.97 -0.79
C ALA A 14 -18.05 13.34 -1.61
N ALA A 15 -18.62 12.38 -2.33
CA ALA A 15 -19.84 12.59 -3.11
C ALA A 15 -21.04 12.95 -2.22
N LEU A 16 -21.17 12.35 -1.03
CA LEU A 16 -22.24 12.70 -0.07
C LEU A 16 -22.04 14.07 0.56
N LEU A 17 -20.83 14.56 0.63
CA LEU A 17 -20.47 15.90 1.11
C LEU A 17 -20.49 16.96 -0.01
N ASP A 18 -20.71 16.55 -1.24
CA ASP A 18 -20.65 17.39 -2.45
C ASP A 18 -19.31 18.13 -2.59
N VAL A 19 -18.20 17.39 -2.36
CA VAL A 19 -16.84 17.91 -2.49
C VAL A 19 -15.98 16.97 -3.34
N SER A 20 -14.88 17.50 -3.89
CA SER A 20 -13.92 16.74 -4.67
C SER A 20 -13.04 15.88 -3.77
N MET A 21 -12.59 14.73 -4.30
CA MET A 21 -11.60 13.89 -3.63
C MET A 21 -10.27 13.93 -4.36
N ILE A 22 -9.18 14.14 -3.62
CA ILE A 22 -7.81 14.05 -4.14
C ILE A 22 -7.18 12.76 -3.61
N SER A 23 -6.90 11.84 -4.50
CA SER A 23 -6.38 10.52 -4.14
C SER A 23 -4.87 10.39 -4.32
N ASP A 24 -4.22 9.60 -3.46
CA ASP A 24 -2.81 9.21 -3.53
C ASP A 24 -1.85 10.42 -3.55
N VAL A 25 -2.06 11.34 -2.62
CA VAL A 25 -1.27 12.55 -2.49
C VAL A 25 0.15 12.20 -2.04
N LEU A 26 1.13 12.69 -2.76
CA LEU A 26 2.56 12.51 -2.48
C LEU A 26 3.14 13.67 -1.65
N GLU A 27 2.57 14.86 -1.81
CA GLU A 27 3.05 16.09 -1.16
C GLU A 27 1.87 17.03 -0.94
N ILE A 28 1.89 17.71 0.19
CA ILE A 28 0.91 18.73 0.58
C ILE A 28 1.69 20.03 0.80
N ASN A 29 1.40 21.03 -0.01
CA ASN A 29 1.97 22.37 0.09
C ASN A 29 0.98 23.35 0.71
N GLU A 30 1.45 24.54 1.03
CA GLU A 30 0.60 25.64 1.47
C GLU A 30 -0.49 25.95 0.44
N ASP A 31 -1.55 26.65 0.84
CA ASP A 31 -2.68 27.07 0.00
C ASP A 31 -3.51 25.94 -0.62
N ASN A 32 -3.63 24.80 0.07
CA ASN A 32 -4.40 23.64 -0.41
C ASN A 32 -3.91 23.13 -1.78
N ILE A 33 -2.60 23.14 -1.98
CA ILE A 33 -1.96 22.61 -3.17
C ILE A 33 -1.44 21.21 -2.87
N TYR A 34 -1.81 20.26 -3.72
CA TYR A 34 -1.51 18.84 -3.59
C TYR A 34 -0.77 18.34 -4.82
N ILE A 35 0.24 17.52 -4.61
CA ILE A 35 0.95 16.82 -5.69
C ILE A 35 0.56 15.33 -5.62
N ARG A 36 0.11 14.81 -6.75
CA ARG A 36 -0.19 13.37 -6.90
C ARG A 36 0.43 12.81 -8.16
N SER A 37 0.67 11.51 -8.15
CA SER A 37 1.12 10.80 -9.33
C SER A 37 -0.07 10.34 -10.18
N THR A 38 0.11 10.37 -11.50
CA THR A 38 -0.82 9.85 -12.50
C THR A 38 -0.05 9.06 -13.55
N TYR A 39 -0.75 8.32 -14.43
CA TYR A 39 -0.14 7.49 -15.47
C TYR A 39 0.97 6.56 -14.92
N ALA A 40 0.64 5.81 -13.86
CA ALA A 40 1.56 4.86 -13.21
C ALA A 40 2.89 5.49 -12.75
N GLY A 41 2.86 6.74 -12.31
CA GLY A 41 4.05 7.45 -11.80
C GLY A 41 4.78 8.31 -12.82
N ASN A 42 4.39 8.28 -14.09
CA ASN A 42 5.09 9.02 -15.16
C ASN A 42 4.78 10.52 -15.15
N VAL A 43 3.68 10.93 -14.53
CA VAL A 43 3.27 12.34 -14.47
C VAL A 43 2.93 12.73 -13.05
N HIS A 44 3.47 13.84 -12.58
CA HIS A 44 3.06 14.48 -11.34
C HIS A 44 2.08 15.62 -11.64
N ALA A 45 0.86 15.49 -11.19
CA ALA A 45 -0.16 16.52 -11.29
C ALA A 45 -0.14 17.40 -10.03
N LYS A 46 -0.10 18.72 -10.23
CA LYS A 46 -0.27 19.73 -9.19
C LYS A 46 -1.73 20.18 -9.20
N LEU A 47 -2.42 19.94 -8.11
CA LEU A 47 -3.84 20.22 -7.96
C LEU A 47 -4.06 21.24 -6.85
N LYS A 48 -5.05 22.12 -7.01
CA LYS A 48 -5.56 22.99 -5.96
C LYS A 48 -7.02 22.65 -5.73
N SER A 49 -7.45 22.61 -4.49
CA SER A 49 -8.86 22.49 -4.14
C SER A 49 -9.30 23.70 -3.33
N ASP A 50 -10.40 24.32 -3.76
CA ASP A 50 -11.06 25.41 -3.07
C ASP A 50 -12.32 24.91 -2.31
N ASP A 51 -12.53 23.58 -2.24
CA ASP A 51 -13.64 22.98 -1.47
C ASP A 51 -13.53 23.32 0.03
N PRO A 52 -14.65 23.52 0.73
CA PRO A 52 -14.64 23.85 2.15
C PRO A 52 -14.15 22.68 3.03
N ILE A 53 -14.27 21.44 2.54
CA ILE A 53 -13.79 20.22 3.19
C ILE A 53 -12.84 19.51 2.23
N GLN A 54 -11.61 19.30 2.68
CA GLN A 54 -10.59 18.61 1.87
C GLN A 54 -10.68 17.09 2.14
N VAL A 55 -11.15 16.32 1.16
CA VAL A 55 -11.19 14.86 1.22
C VAL A 55 -10.02 14.29 0.41
N LEU A 56 -9.08 13.65 1.09
CA LEU A 56 -7.86 13.16 0.44
C LEU A 56 -7.39 11.82 1.01
N THR A 57 -6.67 11.06 0.19
CA THR A 57 -5.85 9.95 0.64
C THR A 57 -4.38 10.28 0.39
N VAL A 58 -3.51 9.89 1.31
CA VAL A 58 -2.08 10.17 1.23
C VAL A 58 -1.29 8.88 0.97
N HIS A 59 -0.24 9.01 0.18
CA HIS A 59 0.75 7.96 -0.02
C HIS A 59 1.66 7.90 1.20
N SER A 60 1.32 7.06 2.17
CA SER A 60 1.90 7.11 3.53
C SER A 60 3.43 7.01 3.57
N SER A 61 4.06 6.31 2.61
CA SER A 61 5.52 6.20 2.53
C SER A 61 6.23 7.50 2.12
N LYS A 62 5.49 8.52 1.70
CA LYS A 62 6.03 9.85 1.37
C LYS A 62 5.98 10.84 2.52
N PHE A 63 5.38 10.45 3.64
CA PHE A 63 5.23 11.29 4.82
C PHE A 63 5.96 10.66 6.00
N ASN A 64 6.74 11.47 6.70
CA ASN A 64 7.39 11.03 7.93
C ASN A 64 6.36 10.76 9.02
N ALA A 65 6.59 9.72 9.83
CA ALA A 65 5.79 9.47 11.01
C ALA A 65 5.95 10.61 12.01
N VAL A 66 4.83 11.08 12.56
CA VAL A 66 4.84 12.07 13.65
C VAL A 66 5.21 11.41 14.98
N GLY A 67 5.72 12.21 15.92
CA GLY A 67 5.97 11.72 17.29
C GLY A 67 4.69 11.29 18.01
N LEU A 68 4.84 10.41 19.00
CA LEU A 68 3.72 9.84 19.77
C LEU A 68 3.32 10.70 20.98
N ASN A 69 3.84 11.90 21.12
CA ASN A 69 3.65 12.81 22.25
C ASN A 69 2.48 13.81 22.05
N GLY A 70 1.63 13.57 21.06
CA GLY A 70 0.44 14.36 20.83
C GLY A 70 -0.66 14.07 21.86
N ASN A 71 -1.56 15.04 22.06
CA ASN A 71 -2.71 14.91 22.95
C ASN A 71 -4.01 15.32 22.21
N ALA A 72 -4.41 14.48 21.26
CA ALA A 72 -5.66 14.68 20.52
C ALA A 72 -6.87 14.17 21.31
N LYS A 73 -7.95 14.94 21.30
CA LYS A 73 -9.22 14.53 21.90
C LYS A 73 -9.82 13.39 21.09
N ILE A 74 -10.17 12.30 21.76
CA ILE A 74 -10.93 11.19 21.18
C ILE A 74 -12.42 11.50 21.33
N ILE A 75 -13.18 11.43 20.24
CA ILE A 75 -14.62 11.67 20.22
C ILE A 75 -15.30 10.41 19.72
N ASP A 76 -16.19 9.85 20.53
CA ASP A 76 -17.02 8.73 20.14
C ASP A 76 -18.11 9.16 19.16
N SER A 77 -18.22 8.46 18.05
CA SER A 77 -19.24 8.66 17.04
C SER A 77 -20.31 7.57 17.13
N LYS A 78 -21.57 7.94 16.86
CA LYS A 78 -22.62 6.93 16.73
C LYS A 78 -22.36 6.04 15.53
N VAL A 79 -22.39 4.75 15.76
CA VAL A 79 -22.32 3.76 14.67
C VAL A 79 -23.67 3.78 13.94
N PRO A 80 -23.69 3.99 12.61
CA PRO A 80 -24.94 3.91 11.84
C PRO A 80 -25.51 2.49 11.88
N GLU A 81 -26.82 2.37 11.69
CA GLU A 81 -27.45 1.06 11.58
C GLU A 81 -26.88 0.28 10.37
N ALA A 82 -26.59 -1.00 10.58
CA ALA A 82 -26.09 -1.86 9.54
C ALA A 82 -27.17 -2.08 8.47
N LEU A 83 -26.84 -1.88 7.20
CA LEU A 83 -27.74 -2.11 6.07
C LEU A 83 -28.08 -3.61 5.86
N ASN A 84 -27.33 -4.50 6.49
CA ASN A 84 -27.49 -5.97 6.42
C ASN A 84 -27.50 -6.53 4.98
N LEU A 85 -26.90 -5.82 4.03
CA LEU A 85 -26.78 -6.25 2.63
C LEU A 85 -25.64 -7.25 2.43
N SER A 86 -24.67 -7.25 3.33
CA SER A 86 -23.54 -8.17 3.37
C SER A 86 -23.12 -8.41 4.81
N ARG A 87 -22.52 -9.55 5.07
CA ARG A 87 -21.93 -9.88 6.37
C ARG A 87 -20.51 -10.36 6.17
N TRP A 88 -19.63 -10.00 7.10
CA TRP A 88 -18.31 -10.61 7.17
C TRP A 88 -18.47 -12.07 7.63
N GLU A 89 -17.86 -13.02 6.95
CA GLU A 89 -17.92 -14.42 7.35
C GLU A 89 -16.60 -14.87 7.96
N LYS A 90 -15.51 -14.69 7.25
CA LYS A 90 -14.17 -15.08 7.74
C LYS A 90 -13.07 -14.45 6.89
N GLU A 91 -11.92 -14.34 7.48
CA GLU A 91 -10.67 -14.00 6.84
C GLU A 91 -9.66 -15.13 7.07
N LYS A 92 -8.96 -15.55 6.03
CA LYS A 92 -7.84 -16.47 6.17
C LYS A 92 -6.56 -15.65 6.10
N LYS A 93 -5.91 -15.46 7.24
CA LYS A 93 -4.57 -14.85 7.29
C LYS A 93 -3.52 -15.93 7.03
N ILE A 94 -2.56 -15.59 6.19
CA ILE A 94 -1.36 -16.41 6.03
C ILE A 94 -0.44 -16.00 7.17
N GLU A 95 -0.22 -16.94 8.10
CA GLU A 95 0.78 -16.75 9.15
C GLU A 95 2.17 -16.90 8.52
N SER A 96 3.00 -15.92 8.77
CA SER A 96 4.39 -15.91 8.32
C SER A 96 5.25 -15.42 9.47
N ASP A 97 6.35 -16.11 9.72
CA ASP A 97 7.37 -15.69 10.70
C ASP A 97 8.19 -14.48 10.21
N ARG A 98 7.97 -14.06 8.95
CA ARG A 98 8.66 -12.92 8.34
C ARG A 98 7.90 -11.61 8.55
N PRO A 99 8.61 -10.46 8.56
CA PRO A 99 7.98 -9.15 8.62
C PRO A 99 6.95 -8.99 7.48
N PRO A 100 5.79 -8.36 7.74
CA PRO A 100 4.85 -8.02 6.68
C PRO A 100 5.49 -7.07 5.67
N LEU A 101 5.28 -7.32 4.37
CA LEU A 101 5.84 -6.52 3.27
C LEU A 101 5.64 -5.00 3.44
N ILE A 102 4.46 -4.60 3.90
CA ILE A 102 4.10 -3.18 4.01
C ILE A 102 4.95 -2.41 5.04
N ASN A 103 5.51 -3.12 6.03
CA ASN A 103 6.26 -2.52 7.14
C ASN A 103 7.72 -2.99 7.19
N ALA A 104 8.14 -3.84 6.25
CA ALA A 104 9.46 -4.41 6.24
C ALA A 104 10.52 -3.36 5.91
N LYS A 105 11.59 -3.30 6.71
CA LYS A 105 12.75 -2.44 6.45
C LYS A 105 13.64 -2.99 5.33
N VAL A 106 13.66 -4.32 5.19
CA VAL A 106 14.39 -5.01 4.14
C VAL A 106 13.42 -5.87 3.35
N VAL A 107 13.41 -5.73 2.04
CA VAL A 107 12.58 -6.54 1.13
C VAL A 107 13.48 -7.18 0.08
N ILE A 108 13.30 -8.47 -0.12
CA ILE A 108 13.94 -9.22 -1.20
C ILE A 108 12.85 -9.70 -2.14
N SER A 109 12.92 -9.29 -3.40
CA SER A 109 11.89 -9.61 -4.38
C SER A 109 12.45 -10.48 -5.51
N GLY A 110 11.71 -11.54 -5.81
CA GLY A 110 12.03 -12.46 -6.90
C GLY A 110 11.19 -12.21 -8.15
N GLY A 111 11.82 -12.34 -9.29
CA GLY A 111 11.19 -12.26 -10.60
C GLY A 111 11.09 -13.60 -11.32
N ARG A 112 10.41 -13.58 -12.48
CA ARG A 112 10.17 -14.77 -13.31
C ARG A 112 11.46 -15.41 -13.84
N SER A 113 12.56 -14.67 -13.94
CA SER A 113 13.85 -15.19 -14.41
C SER A 113 14.49 -16.21 -13.46
N LEU A 114 13.94 -16.40 -12.25
CA LEU A 114 14.33 -17.48 -11.34
C LEU A 114 13.91 -18.88 -11.85
N GLY A 115 12.98 -18.96 -12.80
CA GLY A 115 12.71 -20.15 -13.58
C GLY A 115 11.66 -21.11 -12.99
N SER A 116 11.60 -21.30 -11.68
CA SER A 116 10.60 -22.14 -11.01
C SER A 116 10.29 -21.67 -9.58
N ALA A 117 9.24 -22.22 -8.98
CA ALA A 117 8.89 -21.97 -7.58
C ALA A 117 9.95 -22.52 -6.62
N GLU A 118 10.57 -23.64 -6.95
CA GLU A 118 11.65 -24.25 -6.17
C GLU A 118 12.85 -23.31 -6.15
N GLN A 119 13.34 -22.89 -7.31
CA GLN A 119 14.47 -21.96 -7.42
C GLN A 119 14.16 -20.60 -6.78
N PHE A 120 12.93 -20.11 -6.91
CA PHE A 120 12.48 -18.90 -6.22
C PHE A 120 12.71 -19.02 -4.71
N ASN A 121 12.27 -20.12 -4.11
CA ASN A 121 12.43 -20.33 -2.68
C ASN A 121 13.89 -20.64 -2.28
N GLU A 122 14.60 -21.46 -3.04
CA GLU A 122 16.01 -21.80 -2.77
C GLU A 122 16.94 -20.59 -2.76
N VAL A 123 16.69 -19.62 -3.64
CA VAL A 123 17.50 -18.41 -3.74
C VAL A 123 17.11 -17.38 -2.70
N LEU A 124 15.79 -17.12 -2.54
CA LEU A 124 15.34 -16.00 -1.71
C LEU A 124 15.28 -16.34 -0.22
N THR A 125 14.91 -17.57 0.14
CA THR A 125 14.70 -17.93 1.54
C THR A 125 15.95 -17.80 2.39
N PRO A 126 17.12 -18.35 2.01
CA PRO A 126 18.33 -18.25 2.83
C PRO A 126 18.82 -16.81 2.99
N LEU A 127 18.62 -15.98 1.97
CA LEU A 127 19.01 -14.58 2.01
C LEU A 127 18.07 -13.78 2.90
N ALA A 128 16.75 -14.04 2.78
CA ALA A 128 15.75 -13.40 3.60
C ALA A 128 15.89 -13.76 5.09
N ASP A 129 16.25 -15.01 5.40
CA ASP A 129 16.50 -15.45 6.79
C ASP A 129 17.70 -14.72 7.41
N LYS A 130 18.78 -14.54 6.66
CA LYS A 130 19.98 -13.83 7.14
C LYS A 130 19.77 -12.34 7.36
N LEU A 131 18.88 -11.73 6.58
CA LEU A 131 18.61 -10.29 6.63
C LEU A 131 17.33 -9.94 7.39
N GLU A 132 16.65 -10.93 7.95
CA GLU A 132 15.32 -10.77 8.56
C GLU A 132 14.36 -10.01 7.64
N ALA A 133 14.44 -10.31 6.33
CA ALA A 133 13.75 -9.60 5.28
C ALA A 133 12.38 -10.19 4.96
N ALA A 134 11.46 -9.34 4.50
CA ALA A 134 10.26 -9.81 3.83
C ALA A 134 10.58 -10.30 2.41
N ILE A 135 9.88 -11.34 1.97
CA ILE A 135 9.98 -11.82 0.59
C ILE A 135 8.83 -11.20 -0.21
N GLY A 136 9.19 -10.63 -1.36
CA GLY A 136 8.26 -10.13 -2.35
C GLY A 136 8.40 -10.87 -3.69
N ALA A 137 7.42 -10.72 -4.55
CA ALA A 137 7.44 -11.29 -5.89
C ALA A 137 6.97 -10.28 -6.93
N THR A 138 7.51 -10.33 -8.13
CA THR A 138 6.94 -9.59 -9.26
C THR A 138 5.63 -10.23 -9.69
N ARG A 139 4.75 -9.43 -10.33
CA ARG A 139 3.53 -9.97 -10.94
C ARG A 139 3.83 -11.15 -11.86
N ALA A 140 4.87 -11.06 -12.67
CA ALA A 140 5.23 -12.13 -13.60
C ALA A 140 5.64 -13.44 -12.90
N ALA A 141 6.23 -13.37 -11.71
CA ALA A 141 6.54 -14.55 -10.89
C ALA A 141 5.26 -15.14 -10.25
N VAL A 142 4.34 -14.29 -9.81
CA VAL A 142 3.04 -14.71 -9.28
C VAL A 142 2.20 -15.36 -10.38
N ASP A 143 2.07 -14.71 -11.53
CA ASP A 143 1.35 -15.25 -12.69
C ASP A 143 1.93 -16.61 -13.18
N ALA A 144 3.24 -16.81 -13.01
CA ALA A 144 3.91 -18.08 -13.29
C ALA A 144 3.77 -19.14 -12.16
N GLY A 145 3.10 -18.80 -11.06
CA GLY A 145 2.86 -19.70 -9.93
C GLY A 145 4.06 -19.90 -9.00
N TYR A 146 5.09 -19.04 -9.06
CA TYR A 146 6.27 -19.16 -8.18
C TYR A 146 6.00 -18.66 -6.77
N ALA A 147 5.05 -17.76 -6.61
CA ALA A 147 4.71 -17.12 -5.36
C ALA A 147 3.22 -16.79 -5.28
N PRO A 148 2.63 -16.73 -4.07
CA PRO A 148 1.24 -16.35 -3.91
C PRO A 148 1.02 -14.84 -4.13
N ASN A 149 -0.23 -14.45 -4.44
CA ASN A 149 -0.62 -13.06 -4.71
C ASN A 149 -0.34 -12.11 -3.56
N GLU A 150 -0.41 -12.59 -2.34
CA GLU A 150 -0.28 -11.80 -1.11
C GLU A 150 1.11 -11.16 -0.96
N ILE A 151 2.12 -11.76 -1.60
CA ILE A 151 3.48 -11.21 -1.60
C ILE A 151 3.85 -10.50 -2.92
N GLN A 152 2.87 -10.26 -3.79
CA GLN A 152 3.10 -9.47 -4.98
C GLN A 152 3.43 -8.02 -4.62
N VAL A 153 4.56 -7.53 -5.11
CA VAL A 153 5.01 -6.14 -4.96
C VAL A 153 4.74 -5.36 -6.24
N GLY A 154 4.33 -4.11 -6.10
CA GLY A 154 4.18 -3.18 -7.19
C GLY A 154 2.78 -2.57 -7.33
N GLN A 155 2.49 -2.00 -8.49
CA GLN A 155 1.27 -1.21 -8.74
C GLN A 155 -0.03 -1.97 -8.48
N THR A 156 -0.07 -3.27 -8.77
CA THR A 156 -1.24 -4.14 -8.58
C THR A 156 -1.13 -5.03 -7.34
N GLY A 157 -0.06 -4.90 -6.59
CA GLY A 157 0.21 -5.63 -5.36
C GLY A 157 0.42 -4.70 -4.16
N VAL A 158 1.30 -5.10 -3.27
CA VAL A 158 1.67 -4.31 -2.09
C VAL A 158 2.68 -3.24 -2.51
N VAL A 159 2.40 -1.99 -2.17
CA VAL A 159 3.38 -0.90 -2.30
C VAL A 159 4.29 -0.95 -1.09
N VAL A 160 5.58 -1.06 -1.32
CA VAL A 160 6.61 -1.14 -0.28
C VAL A 160 7.55 0.05 -0.33
N ALA A 161 8.09 0.45 0.81
CA ALA A 161 9.08 1.52 0.94
C ALA A 161 10.14 1.12 1.99
N PRO A 162 10.91 0.04 1.72
CA PRO A 162 11.93 -0.42 2.64
C PRO A 162 13.17 0.49 2.61
N ASP A 163 14.02 0.37 3.65
CA ASP A 163 15.34 0.99 3.66
C ASP A 163 16.29 0.31 2.66
N LEU A 164 16.10 -1.01 2.43
CA LEU A 164 16.84 -1.80 1.45
C LEU A 164 15.90 -2.69 0.65
N TYR A 165 15.98 -2.58 -0.67
CA TYR A 165 15.25 -3.43 -1.62
C TYR A 165 16.22 -4.19 -2.51
N ILE A 166 16.22 -5.53 -2.42
CA ILE A 166 17.03 -6.42 -3.25
C ILE A 166 16.14 -7.08 -4.29
N ALA A 167 16.39 -6.83 -5.55
CA ALA A 167 15.65 -7.40 -6.68
C ALA A 167 16.47 -8.49 -7.37
N ILE A 168 15.95 -9.70 -7.47
CA ILE A 168 16.62 -10.87 -8.03
C ILE A 168 15.77 -11.47 -9.16
N GLY A 169 16.36 -11.59 -10.35
CA GLY A 169 15.67 -12.18 -11.50
C GLY A 169 14.47 -11.37 -11.99
N VAL A 170 14.47 -10.05 -11.76
CA VAL A 170 13.45 -9.14 -12.24
C VAL A 170 13.91 -8.47 -13.54
N SER A 171 12.96 -8.19 -14.44
CA SER A 171 13.19 -7.31 -15.57
C SER A 171 12.98 -5.87 -15.10
N GLY A 172 13.97 -5.03 -15.28
CA GLY A 172 13.91 -3.62 -14.91
C GLY A 172 12.91 -2.82 -15.72
#